data_258baa45a7929e0ded7e829ec20dc1bb
#
_entry.id   258baa45a7929e0ded7e829ec20dc1bb
#
_cell.length_a   1.000
_cell.length_b   1.000
_cell.length_c   1.000
_cell.angle_alpha   90.00
_cell.angle_beta   90.00
_cell.angle_gamma   90.00
#
_symmetry.space_group_name_H-M   'P 1'
#
loop_
_entity.id
_entity.type
_entity.pdbx_description
1 polymer ?
#
loop_
_entity_poly.entity_id
_entity_poly.type
_entity_poly.pdbx_seq_one_letter_code
_entity_poly.pdbx_strand_id
1 'polypeptide(L)'
;MGEVANVYDGVHQTPDYTDSGVMFLSVENIATLESEKYISLEAFERDYKVYPQMGDVLMTRIGDVGTPNVVETTEKLAFYVSLALLKPINVDSYFLCNSILSPFVKHELKERTLVTAIPQKINKEEIGKVDIQVPVSVTEQQRIGAYFKKLDHLITLHQRKQRRLSAIF
;
A
#
# COMPACT_ATOMS: atom_id res chain seq x y z
N MET A 1 -14.00 -5.82 0.50
CA MET A 1 -12.76 -5.31 1.14
C MET A 1 -13.01 -4.91 2.61
N GLY A 2 -13.99 -4.07 2.91
CA GLY A 2 -14.25 -3.57 4.26
C GLY A 2 -14.59 -4.59 5.35
N GLU A 3 -14.91 -5.82 4.98
CA GLU A 3 -15.10 -6.94 5.93
C GLU A 3 -13.78 -7.57 6.39
N VAL A 4 -12.71 -7.37 5.63
CA VAL A 4 -11.40 -7.99 5.86
C VAL A 4 -10.28 -6.97 6.14
N ALA A 5 -10.57 -5.68 5.99
CA ALA A 5 -9.63 -4.61 6.34
C ALA A 5 -10.37 -3.30 6.66
N ASN A 6 -9.95 -2.62 7.71
CA ASN A 6 -10.36 -1.24 7.94
C ASN A 6 -9.58 -0.31 6.99
N VAL A 7 -10.28 0.63 6.36
CA VAL A 7 -9.68 1.56 5.38
C VAL A 7 -9.59 2.96 5.99
N TYR A 8 -8.40 3.56 5.92
CA TYR A 8 -8.14 4.91 6.44
C TYR A 8 -7.46 5.77 5.38
N ASP A 9 -7.74 7.06 5.44
CA ASP A 9 -7.09 8.08 4.63
C ASP A 9 -5.85 8.63 5.32
N GLY A 10 -4.85 9.04 4.54
CA GLY A 10 -3.78 9.91 4.98
C GLY A 10 -4.22 11.36 5.11
N VAL A 11 -3.30 12.22 5.53
CA VAL A 11 -3.56 13.66 5.64
C VAL A 11 -3.85 14.28 4.27
N HIS A 12 -4.80 15.23 4.23
CA HIS A 12 -5.19 15.92 3.00
C HIS A 12 -4.37 17.17 2.71
N GLN A 13 -3.75 17.75 3.74
CA GLN A 13 -2.87 18.91 3.62
C GLN A 13 -1.43 18.46 3.52
N THR A 14 -0.66 19.10 2.64
CA THR A 14 0.79 18.88 2.59
C THR A 14 1.40 19.42 3.89
N PRO A 15 2.10 18.59 4.66
CA PRO A 15 2.70 19.04 5.90
C PRO A 15 3.97 19.87 5.64
N ASP A 16 4.42 20.60 6.65
CA ASP A 16 5.75 21.17 6.66
C ASP A 16 6.78 20.04 6.79
N TYR A 17 7.69 19.95 5.82
CA TYR A 17 8.76 18.96 5.84
C TYR A 17 9.92 19.41 6.71
N THR A 18 10.58 18.42 7.32
CA THR A 18 11.74 18.59 8.19
C THR A 18 12.90 17.71 7.69
N ASP A 19 14.14 18.01 8.09
CA ASP A 19 15.32 17.24 7.70
C ASP A 19 15.37 15.84 8.37
N SER A 20 14.60 15.65 9.44
CA SER A 20 14.53 14.39 10.18
C SER A 20 13.21 14.30 10.95
N GLY A 21 12.83 13.10 11.39
CA GLY A 21 11.61 12.86 12.16
C GLY A 21 10.88 11.62 11.71
N VAL A 22 9.58 11.73 11.50
CA VAL A 22 8.76 10.61 10.99
C VAL A 22 8.72 10.66 9.46
N MET A 23 9.10 9.55 8.82
CA MET A 23 9.12 9.42 7.36
C MET A 23 7.71 9.62 6.79
N PHE A 24 7.60 10.45 5.74
CA PHE A 24 6.34 10.79 5.08
C PHE A 24 6.26 10.16 3.70
N LEU A 25 5.24 9.34 3.50
CA LEU A 25 5.00 8.57 2.28
C LEU A 25 3.87 9.17 1.44
N SER A 26 4.03 9.10 0.13
CA SER A 26 3.01 9.43 -0.87
C SER A 26 2.97 8.35 -1.97
N VAL A 27 2.15 8.55 -3.00
CA VAL A 27 2.02 7.60 -4.12
C VAL A 27 3.36 7.22 -4.75
N GLU A 28 4.31 8.13 -4.82
CA GLU A 28 5.64 7.91 -5.41
C GLU A 28 6.49 6.91 -4.62
N ASN A 29 6.17 6.69 -3.34
CA ASN A 29 6.92 5.82 -2.43
C ASN A 29 6.35 4.40 -2.34
N ILE A 30 5.24 4.09 -3.02
CA ILE A 30 4.52 2.83 -2.83
C ILE A 30 5.38 1.58 -3.11
N ALA A 31 6.32 1.68 -4.04
CA ALA A 31 7.14 0.53 -4.45
C ALA A 31 8.15 0.08 -3.39
N THR A 32 8.68 1.01 -2.60
CA THR A 32 9.74 0.75 -1.60
C THR A 32 9.31 1.02 -0.17
N LEU A 33 8.29 1.85 0.01
CA LEU A 33 7.89 2.46 1.29
C LEU A 33 9.06 3.23 1.95
N GLU A 34 9.92 3.82 1.12
CA GLU A 34 11.04 4.66 1.53
C GLU A 34 10.84 6.08 0.98
N SER A 35 11.23 7.08 1.74
CA SER A 35 11.12 8.49 1.38
C SER A 35 12.26 9.30 2.01
N GLU A 36 12.65 10.36 1.35
CA GLU A 36 13.57 11.38 1.90
C GLU A 36 12.80 12.54 2.56
N LYS A 37 11.46 12.48 2.58
CA LYS A 37 10.62 13.49 3.21
C LYS A 37 10.26 13.05 4.63
N TYR A 38 10.41 13.97 5.57
CA TYR A 38 10.09 13.75 6.98
C TYR A 38 9.16 14.85 7.49
N ILE A 39 8.43 14.54 8.54
CA ILE A 39 7.66 15.51 9.32
C ILE A 39 8.12 15.45 10.77
N SER A 40 7.91 16.54 11.52
CA SER A 40 8.23 16.53 12.94
C SER A 40 7.38 15.52 13.71
N LEU A 41 7.92 14.99 14.81
CA LEU A 41 7.17 14.08 15.68
C LEU A 41 5.91 14.76 16.24
N GLU A 42 5.99 16.08 16.54
CA GLU A 42 4.85 16.86 17.01
C GLU A 42 3.72 16.92 15.98
N ALA A 43 4.04 17.18 14.70
CA ALA A 43 3.07 17.17 13.60
C ALA A 43 2.46 15.78 13.43
N PHE A 44 3.28 14.73 13.51
CA PHE A 44 2.81 13.37 13.46
C PHE A 44 1.80 13.05 14.58
N GLU A 45 2.13 13.36 15.83
CA GLU A 45 1.26 13.08 16.99
C GLU A 45 -0.04 13.89 16.97
N ARG A 46 -0.01 15.09 16.40
CA ARG A 46 -1.19 15.92 16.19
C ARG A 46 -2.13 15.34 15.13
N ASP A 47 -1.61 14.95 13.97
CA ASP A 47 -2.39 14.71 12.76
C ASP A 47 -2.68 13.22 12.51
N TYR A 48 -1.88 12.31 13.06
CA TYR A 48 -2.01 10.86 12.83
C TYR A 48 -2.51 10.12 14.06
N LYS A 49 -3.83 9.94 14.17
CA LYS A 49 -4.42 9.07 15.22
C LYS A 49 -4.38 7.60 14.81
N VAL A 50 -4.40 7.34 13.51
CA VAL A 50 -4.21 6.01 12.89
C VAL A 50 -3.10 6.14 11.88
N TYR A 51 -2.12 5.26 11.94
CA TYR A 51 -0.93 5.28 11.08
C TYR A 51 -0.51 3.86 10.72
N PRO A 52 0.30 3.68 9.67
CA PRO A 52 0.79 2.38 9.23
C PRO A 52 1.62 1.69 10.32
N GLN A 53 1.36 0.42 10.52
CA GLN A 53 2.10 -0.47 11.42
C GLN A 53 2.56 -1.71 10.66
N MET A 54 3.55 -2.43 11.18
CA MET A 54 4.01 -3.69 10.59
C MET A 54 2.81 -4.62 10.33
N GLY A 55 2.72 -5.13 9.11
CA GLY A 55 1.63 -6.00 8.67
C GLY A 55 0.43 -5.26 8.07
N ASP A 56 0.36 -3.94 8.15
CA ASP A 56 -0.65 -3.17 7.40
C ASP A 56 -0.31 -3.14 5.90
N VAL A 57 -1.29 -2.78 5.08
CA VAL A 57 -1.10 -2.60 3.64
C VAL A 57 -1.37 -1.15 3.26
N LEU A 58 -0.42 -0.50 2.61
CA LEU A 58 -0.63 0.77 1.93
C LEU A 58 -1.01 0.50 0.47
N MET A 59 -1.95 1.26 -0.07
CA MET A 59 -2.41 1.13 -1.45
C MET A 59 -2.58 2.51 -2.09
N THR A 60 -2.14 2.67 -3.33
CA THR A 60 -2.37 3.90 -4.10
C THR A 60 -3.86 4.10 -4.39
N ARG A 61 -4.32 5.36 -4.28
CA ARG A 61 -5.73 5.71 -4.51
C ARG A 61 -5.95 6.98 -5.33
N ILE A 62 -4.90 7.73 -5.66
CA ILE A 62 -4.95 8.94 -6.50
C ILE A 62 -3.87 8.85 -7.56
N GLY A 63 -4.23 9.08 -8.83
CA GLY A 63 -3.38 8.93 -9.99
C GLY A 63 -3.30 7.48 -10.43
N ASP A 64 -2.35 6.73 -9.93
CA ASP A 64 -2.38 5.27 -9.93
C ASP A 64 -3.37 4.79 -8.86
N VAL A 65 -4.19 3.80 -9.18
CA VAL A 65 -5.18 3.24 -8.26
C VAL A 65 -5.00 1.74 -8.13
N GLY A 66 -4.81 1.28 -6.88
CA GLY A 66 -4.79 -0.15 -6.56
C GLY A 66 -3.40 -0.79 -6.69
N THR A 67 -2.30 -0.06 -6.50
CA THR A 67 -0.97 -0.64 -6.29
C THR A 67 -0.71 -0.74 -4.79
N PRO A 68 -0.67 -1.95 -4.22
CA PRO A 68 -0.48 -2.17 -2.79
C PRO A 68 0.98 -2.47 -2.46
N ASN A 69 1.35 -2.24 -1.19
CA ASN A 69 2.57 -2.78 -0.59
C ASN A 69 2.35 -3.05 0.91
N VAL A 70 3.02 -4.07 1.44
CA VAL A 70 2.94 -4.45 2.86
C VAL A 70 3.97 -3.66 3.67
N VAL A 71 3.55 -3.10 4.78
CA VAL A 71 4.45 -2.42 5.73
C VAL A 71 5.27 -3.46 6.51
N GLU A 72 6.58 -3.45 6.32
CA GLU A 72 7.51 -4.41 6.95
C GLU A 72 8.39 -3.78 8.04
N THR A 73 8.21 -2.48 8.32
CA THR A 73 8.96 -1.77 9.37
C THR A 73 8.15 -1.59 10.64
N THR A 74 8.84 -1.48 11.77
CA THR A 74 8.27 -1.06 13.06
C THR A 74 8.37 0.44 13.28
N GLU A 75 9.07 1.17 12.41
CA GLU A 75 9.19 2.62 12.45
C GLU A 75 7.83 3.29 12.23
N LYS A 76 7.64 4.46 12.87
CA LYS A 76 6.46 5.28 12.62
C LYS A 76 6.52 5.81 11.18
N LEU A 77 5.41 5.69 10.46
CA LEU A 77 5.23 6.19 9.10
C LEU A 77 4.05 7.14 9.05
N ALA A 78 4.27 8.30 8.47
CA ALA A 78 3.21 9.22 8.08
C ALA A 78 2.87 9.01 6.60
N PHE A 79 1.66 9.31 6.16
CA PHE A 79 1.26 9.09 4.76
C PHE A 79 0.26 10.14 4.28
N TYR A 80 0.36 10.43 3.00
CA TYR A 80 -0.50 11.40 2.31
C TYR A 80 -1.79 10.75 1.79
N VAL A 81 -2.81 11.56 1.57
CA VAL A 81 -4.12 11.13 1.04
C VAL A 81 -4.06 10.41 -0.32
N SER A 82 -2.93 10.48 -1.03
CA SER A 82 -2.72 9.69 -2.26
C SER A 82 -2.57 8.19 -2.02
N LEU A 83 -2.39 7.80 -0.75
CA LEU A 83 -2.40 6.42 -0.27
C LEU A 83 -3.62 6.17 0.61
N ALA A 84 -4.16 4.96 0.57
CA ALA A 84 -5.09 4.41 1.54
C ALA A 84 -4.33 3.42 2.44
N LEU A 85 -4.59 3.47 3.74
CA LEU A 85 -4.10 2.49 4.70
C LEU A 85 -5.18 1.44 4.92
N LEU A 86 -4.83 0.19 4.67
CA LEU A 86 -5.66 -0.98 4.91
C LEU A 86 -5.09 -1.71 6.13
N LYS A 87 -5.87 -1.78 7.21
CA LYS A 87 -5.52 -2.56 8.41
C LYS A 87 -6.25 -3.90 8.37
N PRO A 88 -5.53 -5.02 8.10
CA PRO A 88 -6.13 -6.34 7.94
C PRO A 88 -6.91 -6.80 9.17
N ILE A 89 -8.05 -7.47 8.94
CA ILE A 89 -8.89 -8.09 9.96
C ILE A 89 -9.00 -9.58 9.63
N ASN A 90 -8.36 -10.44 10.39
CA ASN A 90 -8.39 -11.89 10.20
C ASN A 90 -8.00 -12.35 8.77
N VAL A 91 -7.17 -11.57 8.07
CA VAL A 91 -6.63 -11.89 6.76
C VAL A 91 -5.12 -11.69 6.76
N ASP A 92 -4.40 -12.57 6.05
CA ASP A 92 -2.96 -12.43 5.87
C ASP A 92 -2.63 -11.22 4.99
N SER A 93 -1.68 -10.39 5.41
CA SER A 93 -1.33 -9.13 4.73
C SER A 93 -0.76 -9.34 3.33
N TYR A 94 0.06 -10.37 3.13
CA TYR A 94 0.63 -10.68 1.81
C TYR A 94 -0.43 -11.28 0.89
N PHE A 95 -1.34 -12.10 1.44
CA PHE A 95 -2.50 -12.57 0.71
C PHE A 95 -3.36 -11.38 0.25
N LEU A 96 -3.70 -10.45 1.17
CA LEU A 96 -4.49 -9.25 0.85
C LEU A 96 -3.81 -8.42 -0.24
N CYS A 97 -2.51 -8.15 -0.09
CA CYS A 97 -1.71 -7.43 -1.07
C CYS A 97 -1.78 -8.07 -2.47
N ASN A 98 -1.58 -9.40 -2.56
CA ASN A 98 -1.66 -10.12 -3.83
C ASN A 98 -3.08 -10.19 -4.39
N SER A 99 -4.09 -10.29 -3.53
CA SER A 99 -5.49 -10.26 -3.95
C SER A 99 -5.87 -8.92 -4.59
N ILE A 100 -5.36 -7.80 -4.06
CA ILE A 100 -5.55 -6.46 -4.66
C ILE A 100 -4.95 -6.41 -6.08
N LEU A 101 -3.84 -7.09 -6.33
CA LEU A 101 -3.19 -7.16 -7.63
C LEU A 101 -3.90 -8.11 -8.62
N SER A 102 -4.84 -8.93 -8.16
CA SER A 102 -5.57 -9.86 -9.04
C SER A 102 -6.40 -9.12 -10.08
N PRO A 103 -6.60 -9.70 -11.28
CA PRO A 103 -7.42 -9.08 -12.32
C PRO A 103 -8.84 -8.76 -11.85
N PHE A 104 -9.43 -9.62 -11.03
CA PHE A 104 -10.77 -9.42 -10.47
C PHE A 104 -10.83 -8.16 -9.59
N VAL A 105 -9.96 -8.03 -8.60
CA VAL A 105 -9.96 -6.87 -7.69
C VAL A 105 -9.52 -5.59 -8.40
N LYS A 106 -8.59 -5.68 -9.35
CA LYS A 106 -8.21 -4.54 -10.21
C LYS A 106 -9.39 -4.02 -11.04
N HIS A 107 -10.22 -4.93 -11.56
CA HIS A 107 -11.44 -4.55 -12.28
C HIS A 107 -12.43 -3.85 -11.33
N GLU A 108 -12.70 -4.42 -10.16
CA GLU A 108 -13.57 -3.82 -9.15
C GLU A 108 -13.12 -2.41 -8.71
N LEU A 109 -11.82 -2.23 -8.48
CA LEU A 109 -11.24 -0.92 -8.17
C LEU A 109 -11.44 0.08 -9.31
N LYS A 110 -11.23 -0.35 -10.56
CA LYS A 110 -11.40 0.49 -11.74
C LYS A 110 -12.84 0.96 -11.91
N GLU A 111 -13.83 0.06 -11.75
CA GLU A 111 -15.26 0.41 -11.87
C GLU A 111 -15.71 1.43 -10.81
N ARG A 112 -15.05 1.47 -9.65
CA ARG A 112 -15.34 2.38 -8.54
C ARG A 112 -14.47 3.65 -8.55
N THR A 113 -13.54 3.75 -9.50
CA THR A 113 -12.64 4.89 -9.64
C THR A 113 -13.34 6.06 -10.35
N LEU A 114 -13.22 7.25 -9.78
CA LEU A 114 -13.70 8.48 -10.39
C LEU A 114 -12.71 8.92 -11.50
N VAL A 115 -12.93 8.40 -12.71
CA VAL A 115 -12.06 8.66 -13.87
C VAL A 115 -12.21 10.07 -14.43
N THR A 116 -13.30 10.78 -14.07
CA THR A 116 -13.53 12.19 -14.44
C THR A 116 -12.73 13.17 -13.58
N ALA A 117 -12.19 12.73 -12.45
CA ALA A 117 -11.28 13.52 -11.63
C ALA A 117 -9.88 13.57 -12.27
N ILE A 118 -9.18 14.69 -12.14
CA ILE A 118 -7.81 14.89 -12.63
C ILE A 118 -6.94 15.29 -11.43
N PRO A 119 -6.06 14.41 -10.95
CA PRO A 119 -5.91 12.99 -11.34
C PRO A 119 -7.11 12.13 -10.91
N GLN A 120 -7.30 10.99 -11.58
CA GLN A 120 -8.33 10.02 -11.18
C GLN A 120 -8.14 9.57 -9.74
N LYS A 121 -9.22 9.19 -9.06
CA LYS A 121 -9.16 8.77 -7.66
C LYS A 121 -10.28 7.81 -7.27
N ILE A 122 -10.04 7.03 -6.23
CA ILE A 122 -11.06 6.23 -5.55
C ILE A 122 -11.20 6.71 -4.09
N ASN A 123 -12.44 6.82 -3.61
CA ASN A 123 -12.71 7.19 -2.22
C ASN A 123 -12.61 5.96 -1.30
N LYS A 124 -12.27 6.16 -0.02
CA LYS A 124 -12.10 5.04 0.93
C LYS A 124 -13.37 4.21 1.11
N GLU A 125 -14.53 4.85 1.04
CA GLU A 125 -15.83 4.18 1.13
C GLU A 125 -16.02 3.22 -0.07
N GLU A 126 -15.58 3.61 -1.26
CA GLU A 126 -15.63 2.77 -2.46
C GLU A 126 -14.59 1.64 -2.40
N ILE A 127 -13.40 1.89 -1.83
CA ILE A 127 -12.43 0.83 -1.54
C ILE A 127 -13.04 -0.23 -0.61
N GLY A 128 -13.77 0.20 0.43
CA GLY A 128 -14.47 -0.70 1.35
C GLY A 128 -15.52 -1.59 0.69
N LYS A 129 -16.11 -1.16 -0.42
CA LYS A 129 -17.14 -1.90 -1.18
C LYS A 129 -16.56 -2.87 -2.22
N VAL A 130 -15.26 -2.85 -2.46
CA VAL A 130 -14.60 -3.75 -3.41
C VAL A 130 -14.77 -5.19 -2.96
N ASP A 131 -15.25 -6.04 -3.85
CA ASP A 131 -15.36 -7.47 -3.59
C ASP A 131 -13.98 -8.13 -3.61
N ILE A 132 -13.77 -9.02 -2.65
CA ILE A 132 -12.54 -9.80 -2.52
C ILE A 132 -12.89 -11.24 -2.10
N GLN A 133 -12.33 -12.20 -2.79
CA GLN A 133 -12.48 -13.61 -2.44
C GLN A 133 -11.36 -14.00 -1.47
N VAL A 134 -11.74 -14.51 -0.31
CA VAL A 134 -10.80 -14.86 0.75
C VAL A 134 -10.98 -16.31 1.15
N PRO A 135 -9.92 -17.14 1.10
CA PRO A 135 -9.97 -18.50 1.64
C PRO A 135 -10.34 -18.48 3.13
N VAL A 136 -11.18 -19.42 3.56
CA VAL A 136 -11.59 -19.54 4.97
C VAL A 136 -10.39 -19.90 5.86
N SER A 137 -9.44 -20.65 5.33
CA SER A 137 -8.26 -21.07 6.07
C SER A 137 -7.16 -20.00 6.06
N VAL A 138 -6.84 -19.45 7.21
CA VAL A 138 -5.69 -18.53 7.39
C VAL A 138 -4.38 -19.17 6.94
N THR A 139 -4.21 -20.49 7.15
CA THR A 139 -3.02 -21.22 6.69
C THR A 139 -2.94 -21.22 5.15
N GLU A 140 -4.06 -21.33 4.46
CA GLU A 140 -4.09 -21.24 2.99
C GLU A 140 -3.73 -19.82 2.53
N GLN A 141 -4.30 -18.80 3.15
CA GLN A 141 -3.96 -17.40 2.88
C GLN A 141 -2.44 -17.15 3.03
N GLN A 142 -1.85 -17.60 4.15
CA GLN A 142 -0.41 -17.48 4.42
C GLN A 142 0.45 -18.20 3.38
N ARG A 143 0.04 -19.41 2.93
CA ARG A 143 0.74 -20.14 1.86
C ARG A 143 0.70 -19.39 0.54
N ILE A 144 -0.46 -18.85 0.17
CA ILE A 144 -0.62 -18.05 -1.04
C ILE A 144 0.25 -16.78 -0.96
N GLY A 145 0.15 -16.03 0.14
CA GLY A 145 0.92 -14.81 0.36
C GLY A 145 2.43 -15.06 0.29
N ALA A 146 2.91 -16.09 1.00
CA ALA A 146 4.33 -16.46 1.00
C ALA A 146 4.83 -16.92 -0.39
N TYR A 147 3.99 -17.63 -1.15
CA TYR A 147 4.33 -18.07 -2.49
C TYR A 147 4.58 -16.88 -3.43
N PHE A 148 3.66 -15.93 -3.48
CA PHE A 148 3.81 -14.74 -4.33
C PHE A 148 4.95 -13.84 -3.87
N LYS A 149 5.11 -13.62 -2.55
CA LYS A 149 6.27 -12.88 -2.00
C LYS A 149 7.60 -13.48 -2.48
N LYS A 150 7.70 -14.82 -2.50
CA LYS A 150 8.90 -15.52 -2.99
C LYS A 150 9.10 -15.31 -4.50
N LEU A 151 8.02 -15.34 -5.28
CA LEU A 151 8.10 -15.07 -6.72
C LEU A 151 8.58 -13.65 -7.02
N ASP A 152 8.04 -12.65 -6.36
CA ASP A 152 8.43 -11.24 -6.51
C ASP A 152 9.91 -11.03 -6.15
N HIS A 153 10.37 -11.68 -5.09
CA HIS A 153 11.78 -11.67 -4.72
C HIS A 153 12.68 -12.27 -5.83
N LEU A 154 12.30 -13.41 -6.39
CA LEU A 154 13.04 -14.07 -7.48
C LEU A 154 13.06 -13.21 -8.76
N ILE A 155 11.93 -12.59 -9.12
CA ILE A 155 11.83 -11.67 -10.26
C ILE A 155 12.77 -10.49 -10.06
N THR A 156 12.74 -9.88 -8.88
CA THR A 156 13.61 -8.74 -8.54
C THR A 156 15.10 -9.10 -8.62
N LEU A 157 15.49 -10.27 -8.10
CA LEU A 157 16.87 -10.76 -8.21
C LEU A 157 17.28 -10.97 -9.65
N HIS A 158 16.41 -11.56 -10.47
CA HIS A 158 16.68 -11.79 -11.89
C HIS A 158 16.85 -10.48 -12.65
N GLN A 159 15.99 -9.50 -12.44
CA GLN A 159 16.08 -8.17 -13.04
C GLN A 159 17.37 -7.44 -12.65
N ARG A 160 17.78 -7.51 -11.38
CA ARG A 160 19.05 -6.94 -10.92
C ARG A 160 20.25 -7.60 -11.59
N LYS A 161 20.21 -8.93 -11.76
CA LYS A 161 21.27 -9.68 -12.47
C LYS A 161 21.36 -9.24 -13.93
N GLN A 162 20.24 -9.12 -14.64
CA GLN A 162 20.20 -8.67 -16.03
C GLN A 162 20.75 -7.25 -16.19
N ARG A 163 20.33 -6.30 -15.34
CA ARG A 163 20.85 -4.91 -15.38
C ARG A 163 22.37 -4.87 -15.18
N ARG A 164 22.93 -5.69 -14.28
CA ARG A 164 24.39 -5.78 -14.08
C ARG A 164 25.10 -6.31 -15.32
N LEU A 165 24.54 -7.31 -15.98
CA LEU A 165 25.11 -7.86 -17.21
C LEU A 165 25.08 -6.84 -18.37
N SER A 166 23.96 -6.12 -18.53
CA SER A 166 23.82 -5.08 -19.56
C SER A 166 24.71 -3.84 -19.33
N ALA A 167 25.20 -3.63 -18.11
CA ALA A 167 26.12 -2.54 -17.80
C ALA A 167 27.61 -2.89 -18.05
N ILE A 168 27.92 -4.14 -18.42
CA ILE A 168 29.25 -4.64 -18.69
C ILE A 168 29.55 -4.65 -20.21
N PHE A 169 28.50 -4.56 -21.03
CA PHE A 169 28.55 -4.47 -22.49
C PHE A 169 28.08 -3.10 -22.97
#